data_2b50eb01dcc5bbea6a51959db45b2df3
#
_entry.id   2b50eb01dcc5bbea6a51959db45b2df3
#
_cell.length_a   1.000
_cell.length_b   1.000
_cell.length_c   1.000
_cell.angle_alpha   90.00
_cell.angle_beta   90.00
_cell.angle_gamma   90.00
#
_symmetry.space_group_name_H-M   'P 1'
#
loop_
_entity.id
_entity.type
_entity.pdbx_description
1 polymer ?
#
loop_
_entity_poly.entity_id
_entity_poly.type
_entity_poly.pdbx_seq_one_letter_code
_entity_poly.pdbx_strand_id
1 'polypeptide(L)'
;LSPITWKNFTPKISNYSLDHIEKIIKNSILKKFKNSNVERISLALSAGVDSTLVLAFLKKTLPDLEIDAISIKFADSVDETKTAEKIAKNFGVNHHVLFVENYLRELPKAISITKLPFWDLHWYYVAKKSKTFSNYLAAGDGGDEVFGGYTFRYAKFLSLINSKSSVLEKTQAYLKCHERDSVRDQESIFGEKISFNWNFIYEQISSNFDNNLSSLDQVFLAD
;
A
#
# COMPACT_ATOMS: atom_id res chain seq x y z
N LEU A 1 20.61 -2.18 -8.93
CA LEU A 1 20.21 -0.99 -8.18
C LEU A 1 19.90 -1.44 -6.75
N SER A 2 20.67 -0.94 -5.77
CA SER A 2 20.34 -1.17 -4.36
C SER A 2 18.99 -0.51 -4.06
N PRO A 3 18.10 -1.15 -3.32
CA PRO A 3 16.85 -0.52 -2.95
C PRO A 3 17.12 0.75 -2.15
N ILE A 4 16.40 1.81 -2.45
CA ILE A 4 16.42 3.03 -1.66
C ILE A 4 15.73 2.69 -0.33
N THR A 5 16.45 2.81 0.77
CA THR A 5 15.91 2.61 2.12
C THR A 5 15.89 3.94 2.87
N TRP A 6 15.10 4.03 3.92
CA TRP A 6 15.06 5.22 4.79
C TRP A 6 16.44 5.58 5.36
N LYS A 7 17.36 4.63 5.49
CA LYS A 7 18.76 4.86 5.89
C LYS A 7 19.52 5.80 4.97
N ASN A 8 19.06 5.94 3.72
CA ASN A 8 19.66 6.84 2.73
C ASN A 8 19.12 8.29 2.85
N PHE A 9 18.16 8.52 3.74
CA PHE A 9 17.60 9.83 3.97
C PHE A 9 18.05 10.35 5.34
N THR A 10 18.70 11.48 5.35
CA THR A 10 18.89 12.25 6.59
C THR A 10 17.58 12.95 6.89
N PRO A 11 16.87 12.64 7.99
CA PRO A 11 15.65 13.34 8.35
C PRO A 11 15.97 14.82 8.53
N LYS A 12 15.53 15.66 7.62
CA LYS A 12 15.48 17.09 7.87
C LYS A 12 14.23 17.34 8.69
N ILE A 13 14.38 17.48 9.99
CA ILE A 13 13.30 17.94 10.85
C ILE A 13 12.98 19.38 10.40
N SER A 14 11.94 19.49 9.60
CA SER A 14 11.36 20.77 9.22
C SER A 14 9.88 20.69 9.53
N ASN A 15 9.37 21.74 10.16
CA ASN A 15 7.93 21.89 10.35
C ASN A 15 7.29 22.15 8.99
N TYR A 16 6.93 21.08 8.28
CA TYR A 16 6.19 21.19 7.04
C TYR A 16 4.73 21.54 7.36
N SER A 17 4.26 22.61 6.74
CA SER A 17 2.82 22.91 6.75
C SER A 17 2.07 21.97 5.81
N LEU A 18 0.76 21.82 6.02
CA LEU A 18 -0.10 21.07 5.10
C LEU A 18 0.01 21.60 3.67
N ASP A 19 0.13 22.92 3.50
CA ASP A 19 0.32 23.55 2.18
C ASP A 19 1.60 23.09 1.50
N HIS A 20 2.66 22.88 2.28
CA HIS A 20 3.92 22.38 1.73
C HIS A 20 3.78 20.93 1.23
N ILE A 21 3.13 20.07 1.99
CA ILE A 21 2.84 18.67 1.61
C ILE A 21 1.97 18.66 0.34
N GLU A 22 0.90 19.47 0.32
CA GLU A 22 0.04 19.61 -0.85
C GLU A 22 0.84 20.01 -2.10
N LYS A 23 1.74 20.99 -1.96
CA LYS A 23 2.61 21.45 -3.05
C LYS A 23 3.53 20.33 -3.56
N ILE A 24 4.10 19.52 -2.66
CA ILE A 24 4.95 18.38 -3.04
C ILE A 24 4.15 17.38 -3.87
N ILE A 25 2.97 16.98 -3.38
CA ILE A 25 2.11 16.01 -4.07
C ILE A 25 1.72 16.53 -5.45
N LYS A 26 1.23 17.77 -5.55
CA LYS A 26 0.89 18.39 -6.82
C LYS A 26 2.07 18.43 -7.80
N ASN A 27 3.25 18.84 -7.33
CA ASN A 27 4.44 18.87 -8.16
C ASN A 27 4.85 17.48 -8.66
N SER A 28 4.68 16.45 -7.83
CA SER A 28 4.96 15.06 -8.20
C SER A 28 4.01 14.58 -9.30
N ILE A 29 2.71 14.90 -9.19
CA ILE A 29 1.72 14.62 -10.23
C ILE A 29 2.09 15.36 -11.53
N LEU A 30 2.30 16.66 -11.47
CA LEU A 30 2.66 17.45 -12.64
C LEU A 30 3.93 16.92 -13.32
N LYS A 31 4.96 16.58 -12.54
CA LYS A 31 6.20 16.00 -13.07
C LYS A 31 5.95 14.69 -13.81
N LYS A 32 5.05 13.85 -13.30
CA LYS A 32 4.71 12.56 -13.92
C LYS A 32 4.03 12.75 -15.27
N PHE A 33 3.19 13.76 -15.39
CA PHE A 33 2.40 14.02 -16.59
C PHE A 33 3.01 15.07 -17.56
N LYS A 34 4.08 15.76 -17.15
CA LYS A 34 4.64 16.93 -17.88
C LYS A 34 4.97 16.67 -19.37
N ASN A 35 5.35 15.45 -19.72
CA ASN A 35 5.74 15.09 -21.09
C ASN A 35 4.86 13.96 -21.64
N SER A 36 3.67 13.79 -21.10
CA SER A 36 2.75 12.74 -21.50
C SER A 36 1.50 13.38 -22.16
N ASN A 37 1.10 12.84 -23.29
CA ASN A 37 -0.19 13.18 -23.91
C ASN A 37 -1.30 12.30 -23.27
N VAL A 38 -1.28 12.15 -21.95
CA VAL A 38 -2.25 11.33 -21.24
C VAL A 38 -3.47 12.18 -20.94
N GLU A 39 -4.54 11.91 -21.65
CA GLU A 39 -5.85 12.56 -21.48
C GLU A 39 -6.78 11.75 -20.58
N ARG A 40 -6.47 10.46 -20.36
CA ARG A 40 -7.32 9.52 -19.64
C ARG A 40 -6.51 8.54 -18.79
N ILE A 41 -6.94 8.32 -17.56
CA ILE A 41 -6.37 7.31 -16.65
C ILE A 41 -7.46 6.50 -15.97
N SER A 42 -7.09 5.34 -15.43
CA SER A 42 -7.90 4.62 -14.46
C SER A 42 -7.43 4.90 -13.04
N LEU A 43 -8.35 4.81 -12.09
CA LEU A 43 -8.07 4.93 -10.66
C LEU A 43 -8.71 3.75 -9.91
N ALA A 44 -7.95 3.02 -9.12
CA ALA A 44 -8.51 2.08 -8.16
C ALA A 44 -9.15 2.88 -7.02
N LEU A 45 -10.47 2.87 -6.93
CA LEU A 45 -11.25 3.65 -5.96
C LEU A 45 -11.95 2.72 -4.97
N SER A 46 -11.58 2.82 -3.71
CA SER A 46 -12.30 2.23 -2.57
C SER A 46 -13.10 3.31 -1.84
N ALA A 47 -13.77 2.94 -0.75
CA ALA A 47 -14.34 3.92 0.18
C ALA A 47 -13.28 4.53 1.12
N GLY A 48 -12.02 4.12 0.99
CA GLY A 48 -10.91 4.55 1.85
C GLY A 48 -10.41 5.96 1.56
N VAL A 49 -9.73 6.53 2.56
CA VAL A 49 -9.20 7.90 2.50
C VAL A 49 -8.11 8.04 1.45
N ASP A 50 -7.22 7.06 1.31
CA ASP A 50 -6.03 7.16 0.43
C ASP A 50 -6.43 7.24 -1.05
N SER A 51 -7.28 6.33 -1.52
CA SER A 51 -7.78 6.35 -2.90
C SER A 51 -8.58 7.62 -3.19
N THR A 52 -9.37 8.10 -2.20
CA THR A 52 -10.12 9.34 -2.32
C THR A 52 -9.20 10.56 -2.38
N LEU A 53 -8.12 10.56 -1.59
CA LEU A 53 -7.13 11.63 -1.59
C LEU A 53 -6.40 11.70 -2.94
N VAL A 54 -6.00 10.55 -3.49
CA VAL A 54 -5.40 10.50 -4.84
C VAL A 54 -6.35 11.08 -5.89
N LEU A 55 -7.64 10.71 -5.85
CA LEU A 55 -8.66 11.27 -6.74
C LEU A 55 -8.75 12.79 -6.61
N ALA A 56 -8.82 13.30 -5.37
CA ALA A 56 -8.91 14.72 -5.09
C ALA A 56 -7.69 15.50 -5.64
N PHE A 57 -6.48 14.96 -5.43
CA PHE A 57 -5.26 15.59 -5.93
C PHE A 57 -5.16 15.54 -7.46
N LEU A 58 -5.57 14.45 -8.10
CA LEU A 58 -5.62 14.35 -9.55
C LEU A 58 -6.57 15.39 -10.14
N LYS A 59 -7.80 15.47 -9.64
CA LYS A 59 -8.79 16.45 -10.12
C LYS A 59 -8.39 17.90 -9.83
N LYS A 60 -7.77 18.17 -8.68
CA LYS A 60 -7.29 19.52 -8.33
C LYS A 60 -6.09 19.94 -9.18
N THR A 61 -5.25 19.00 -9.59
CA THR A 61 -3.98 19.29 -10.31
C THR A 61 -4.15 19.24 -11.82
N LEU A 62 -5.01 18.35 -12.31
CA LEU A 62 -5.27 18.07 -13.71
C LEU A 62 -6.80 18.04 -13.94
N PRO A 63 -7.49 19.20 -13.93
CA PRO A 63 -8.95 19.26 -13.95
C PRO A 63 -9.57 18.63 -15.21
N ASP A 64 -8.87 18.69 -16.33
CA ASP A 64 -9.34 18.18 -17.62
C ASP A 64 -9.04 16.69 -17.83
N LEU A 65 -8.28 16.06 -16.91
CA LEU A 65 -7.96 14.65 -16.99
C LEU A 65 -9.23 13.80 -16.84
N GLU A 66 -9.50 12.95 -17.81
CA GLU A 66 -10.57 11.96 -17.74
C GLU A 66 -10.16 10.81 -16.81
N ILE A 67 -11.01 10.50 -15.84
CA ILE A 67 -10.71 9.45 -14.84
C ILE A 67 -11.82 8.41 -14.83
N ASP A 68 -11.42 7.15 -15.04
CA ASP A 68 -12.27 5.97 -14.83
C ASP A 68 -11.97 5.35 -13.48
N ALA A 69 -12.79 5.66 -12.49
CA ALA A 69 -12.70 5.07 -11.17
C ALA A 69 -13.24 3.64 -11.17
N ILE A 70 -12.45 2.68 -10.70
CA ILE A 70 -12.78 1.26 -10.68
C ILE A 70 -12.85 0.79 -9.25
N SER A 71 -14.02 0.29 -8.85
CA SER A 71 -14.24 -0.39 -7.58
C SER A 71 -14.49 -1.86 -7.80
N ILE A 72 -14.07 -2.70 -6.87
CA ILE A 72 -14.25 -4.15 -6.94
C ILE A 72 -15.14 -4.64 -5.80
N LYS A 73 -16.06 -5.54 -6.10
CA LYS A 73 -16.92 -6.25 -5.16
C LYS A 73 -16.73 -7.73 -5.33
N PHE A 74 -16.32 -8.41 -4.27
CA PHE A 74 -16.31 -9.87 -4.19
C PHE A 74 -17.64 -10.36 -3.63
N ALA A 75 -18.10 -11.55 -4.03
CA ALA A 75 -19.40 -12.07 -3.66
C ALA A 75 -19.74 -11.89 -2.18
N ASP A 76 -18.84 -12.32 -1.30
CA ASP A 76 -19.05 -12.35 0.16
C ASP A 76 -18.35 -11.22 0.92
N SER A 77 -17.74 -10.24 0.23
CA SER A 77 -17.06 -9.11 0.89
C SER A 77 -18.04 -8.01 1.30
N VAL A 78 -17.59 -7.14 2.20
CA VAL A 78 -18.30 -5.89 2.50
C VAL A 78 -18.44 -5.08 1.22
N ASP A 79 -19.61 -4.52 0.98
CA ASP A 79 -19.90 -3.71 -0.20
C ASP A 79 -19.55 -2.23 0.03
N GLU A 80 -18.39 -1.84 -0.42
CA GLU A 80 -17.93 -0.44 -0.39
C GLU A 80 -18.27 0.33 -1.66
N THR A 81 -18.81 -0.34 -2.70
CA THR A 81 -18.99 0.25 -4.03
C THR A 81 -19.98 1.41 -4.03
N LYS A 82 -21.01 1.36 -3.17
CA LYS A 82 -21.98 2.45 -3.03
C LYS A 82 -21.36 3.74 -2.48
N THR A 83 -20.40 3.61 -1.56
CA THR A 83 -19.67 4.76 -1.03
C THR A 83 -18.70 5.29 -2.06
N ALA A 84 -17.98 4.42 -2.75
CA ALA A 84 -17.09 4.79 -3.86
C ALA A 84 -17.86 5.48 -5.01
N GLU A 85 -19.06 5.03 -5.33
CA GLU A 85 -19.95 5.68 -6.32
C GLU A 85 -20.29 7.13 -5.93
N LYS A 86 -20.64 7.37 -4.66
CA LYS A 86 -20.92 8.73 -4.16
C LYS A 86 -19.67 9.61 -4.27
N ILE A 87 -18.51 9.07 -3.92
CA ILE A 87 -17.23 9.78 -4.04
C ILE A 87 -16.99 10.12 -5.52
N ALA A 88 -17.05 9.15 -6.40
CA ALA A 88 -16.83 9.37 -7.85
C ALA A 88 -17.78 10.43 -8.41
N LYS A 89 -19.07 10.37 -8.05
CA LYS A 89 -20.08 11.35 -8.44
C LYS A 89 -19.74 12.76 -7.95
N ASN A 90 -19.27 12.91 -6.72
CA ASN A 90 -18.88 14.20 -6.15
C ASN A 90 -17.69 14.83 -6.88
N PHE A 91 -16.78 14.01 -7.41
CA PHE A 91 -15.63 14.47 -8.19
C PHE A 91 -15.91 14.55 -9.70
N GLY A 92 -17.11 14.17 -10.15
CA GLY A 92 -17.49 14.21 -11.57
C GLY A 92 -16.66 13.24 -12.43
N VAL A 93 -16.36 12.05 -11.93
CA VAL A 93 -15.60 11.01 -12.65
C VAL A 93 -16.48 9.81 -12.98
N ASN A 94 -16.11 9.07 -14.04
CA ASN A 94 -16.78 7.84 -14.40
C ASN A 94 -16.53 6.78 -13.32
N HIS A 95 -17.57 6.02 -12.93
CA HIS A 95 -17.44 4.95 -11.95
C HIS A 95 -17.82 3.60 -12.54
N HIS A 96 -16.97 2.62 -12.35
CA HIS A 96 -17.13 1.25 -12.83
C HIS A 96 -17.01 0.27 -11.68
N VAL A 97 -18.05 -0.52 -11.48
CA VAL A 97 -18.04 -1.60 -10.49
C VAL A 97 -17.67 -2.91 -11.18
N LEU A 98 -16.64 -3.57 -10.67
CA LEU A 98 -16.22 -4.90 -11.09
C LEU A 98 -16.72 -5.91 -10.05
N PHE A 99 -17.71 -6.73 -10.44
CA PHE A 99 -18.19 -7.82 -9.61
C PHE A 99 -17.45 -9.12 -9.93
N VAL A 100 -16.89 -9.75 -8.90
CA VAL A 100 -16.11 -11.00 -9.01
C VAL A 100 -16.74 -12.07 -8.12
N GLU A 101 -17.44 -13.02 -8.73
CA GLU A 101 -18.08 -14.13 -8.03
C GLU A 101 -17.05 -15.12 -7.47
N ASN A 102 -16.10 -15.53 -8.31
CA ASN A 102 -15.04 -16.46 -7.93
C ASN A 102 -13.68 -15.78 -7.96
N TYR A 103 -13.24 -15.37 -6.77
CA TYR A 103 -11.98 -14.64 -6.58
C TYR A 103 -10.76 -15.41 -7.08
N LEU A 104 -10.69 -16.71 -6.81
CA LEU A 104 -9.51 -17.53 -7.12
C LEU A 104 -9.43 -18.01 -8.58
N ARG A 105 -10.47 -17.77 -9.36
CA ARG A 105 -10.56 -18.26 -10.76
C ARG A 105 -9.35 -17.84 -11.62
N GLU A 106 -8.88 -16.63 -11.46
CA GLU A 106 -7.78 -16.07 -12.26
C GLU A 106 -6.40 -16.23 -11.57
N LEU A 107 -6.35 -16.84 -10.39
CA LEU A 107 -5.09 -16.98 -9.63
C LEU A 107 -3.97 -17.70 -10.42
N PRO A 108 -4.22 -18.84 -11.11
CA PRO A 108 -3.17 -19.50 -11.88
C PRO A 108 -2.60 -18.58 -12.97
N LYS A 109 -3.45 -17.78 -13.60
CA LYS A 109 -3.03 -16.84 -14.62
C LYS A 109 -2.25 -15.65 -14.04
N ALA A 110 -2.69 -15.12 -12.91
CA ALA A 110 -1.98 -14.05 -12.22
C ALA A 110 -0.56 -14.49 -11.83
N ILE A 111 -0.42 -15.70 -11.24
CA ILE A 111 0.88 -16.28 -10.90
C ILE A 111 1.74 -16.49 -12.16
N SER A 112 1.15 -16.95 -13.27
CA SER A 112 1.89 -17.16 -14.51
C SER A 112 2.48 -15.88 -15.10
N ILE A 113 1.86 -14.74 -14.84
CA ILE A 113 2.30 -13.41 -15.29
C ILE A 113 3.35 -12.82 -14.34
N THR A 114 3.05 -12.82 -13.05
CA THR A 114 3.91 -12.20 -12.02
C THR A 114 5.14 -13.05 -11.68
N LYS A 115 5.08 -14.37 -11.94
CA LYS A 115 6.07 -15.38 -11.54
C LYS A 115 6.32 -15.45 -10.03
N LEU A 116 5.38 -14.94 -9.25
CA LEU A 116 5.44 -14.88 -7.79
C LEU A 116 4.13 -15.46 -7.20
N PRO A 117 4.17 -16.03 -5.99
CA PRO A 117 2.97 -16.27 -5.21
C PRO A 117 2.21 -14.94 -5.08
N PHE A 118 0.96 -14.93 -5.44
CA PHE A 118 0.20 -13.69 -5.51
C PHE A 118 -1.15 -13.87 -4.79
N TRP A 119 -1.24 -13.36 -3.59
CA TRP A 119 -2.46 -13.44 -2.78
C TRP A 119 -3.39 -12.24 -3.01
N ASP A 120 -2.83 -11.12 -3.43
CA ASP A 120 -3.53 -9.83 -3.57
C ASP A 120 -4.20 -9.70 -4.93
N LEU A 121 -4.99 -10.71 -5.26
CA LEU A 121 -5.52 -10.95 -6.61
C LEU A 121 -6.48 -9.85 -7.10
N HIS A 122 -7.02 -9.03 -6.18
CA HIS A 122 -7.86 -7.90 -6.58
C HIS A 122 -7.13 -6.95 -7.52
N TRP A 123 -5.82 -6.75 -7.34
CA TRP A 123 -4.99 -5.93 -8.24
C TRP A 123 -4.95 -6.48 -9.66
N TYR A 124 -4.92 -7.81 -9.82
CA TYR A 124 -5.01 -8.42 -11.14
C TYR A 124 -6.32 -8.06 -11.84
N TYR A 125 -7.45 -8.16 -11.15
CA TYR A 125 -8.76 -7.84 -11.71
C TYR A 125 -8.88 -6.35 -12.03
N VAL A 126 -8.46 -5.48 -11.12
CA VAL A 126 -8.49 -4.02 -11.31
C VAL A 126 -7.59 -3.60 -12.48
N ALA A 127 -6.35 -4.12 -12.56
CA ALA A 127 -5.43 -3.83 -13.65
C ALA A 127 -5.96 -4.33 -15.01
N LYS A 128 -6.55 -5.54 -15.05
CA LYS A 128 -7.20 -6.09 -16.24
C LYS A 128 -8.37 -5.22 -16.71
N LYS A 129 -9.18 -4.70 -15.79
CA LYS A 129 -10.26 -3.78 -16.10
C LYS A 129 -9.74 -2.42 -16.54
N SER A 130 -8.77 -1.86 -15.82
CA SER A 130 -8.09 -0.60 -16.15
C SER A 130 -7.60 -0.58 -17.60
N LYS A 131 -7.00 -1.69 -18.06
CA LYS A 131 -6.48 -1.81 -19.42
C LYS A 131 -7.53 -1.59 -20.52
N THR A 132 -8.81 -1.73 -20.22
CA THR A 132 -9.89 -1.44 -21.18
C THR A 132 -10.16 0.05 -21.36
N PHE A 133 -9.66 0.90 -20.46
CA PHE A 133 -9.84 2.36 -20.50
C PHE A 133 -8.52 3.09 -20.74
N SER A 134 -7.46 2.68 -20.06
CA SER A 134 -6.17 3.37 -20.09
C SER A 134 -5.00 2.41 -19.85
N ASN A 135 -3.81 2.83 -20.25
CA ASN A 135 -2.54 2.18 -19.91
C ASN A 135 -1.99 2.64 -18.55
N TYR A 136 -2.67 3.58 -17.90
CA TYR A 136 -2.26 4.16 -16.61
C TYR A 136 -3.31 3.86 -15.56
N LEU A 137 -2.85 3.30 -14.44
CA LEU A 137 -3.66 3.04 -13.26
C LEU A 137 -3.05 3.77 -12.08
N ALA A 138 -3.82 4.65 -11.45
CA ALA A 138 -3.49 5.27 -10.17
C ALA A 138 -4.10 4.47 -9.02
N ALA A 139 -3.46 4.47 -7.86
CA ALA A 139 -3.92 3.82 -6.66
C ALA A 139 -3.52 4.60 -5.41
N GLY A 140 -4.18 4.31 -4.29
CA GLY A 140 -3.86 4.86 -2.98
C GLY A 140 -2.73 4.15 -2.24
N ASP A 141 -2.13 3.12 -2.85
CA ASP A 141 -1.06 2.33 -2.22
C ASP A 141 0.13 3.21 -1.84
N GLY A 142 0.73 2.90 -0.70
CA GLY A 142 1.82 3.67 -0.11
C GLY A 142 1.35 4.82 0.80
N GLY A 143 0.04 5.07 0.90
CA GLY A 143 -0.51 6.11 1.78
C GLY A 143 -0.22 5.82 3.25
N ASP A 144 -0.51 4.61 3.69
CA ASP A 144 -0.28 4.17 5.07
C ASP A 144 1.21 4.18 5.42
N GLU A 145 2.09 3.74 4.52
CA GLU A 145 3.54 3.70 4.70
C GLU A 145 4.14 5.10 4.84
N VAL A 146 3.67 6.05 4.03
CA VAL A 146 4.22 7.42 4.01
C VAL A 146 3.67 8.27 5.15
N PHE A 147 2.40 8.08 5.52
CA PHE A 147 1.69 8.93 6.50
C PHE A 147 1.41 8.23 7.84
N GLY A 148 1.94 7.03 8.06
CA GLY A 148 1.79 6.30 9.32
C GLY A 148 0.36 5.82 9.57
N GLY A 149 -0.33 5.32 8.55
CA GLY A 149 -1.71 4.89 8.64
C GLY A 149 -1.92 3.62 9.47
N TYR A 150 -0.90 2.79 9.66
CA TYR A 150 -0.95 1.55 10.45
C TYR A 150 -0.95 1.80 11.97
N THR A 151 -1.69 2.78 12.44
CA THR A 151 -1.72 3.20 13.85
C THR A 151 -2.00 2.05 14.81
N PHE A 152 -2.81 1.07 14.42
CA PHE A 152 -3.10 -0.13 15.22
C PHE A 152 -1.86 -1.04 15.40
N ARG A 153 -0.99 -1.14 14.38
CA ARG A 153 0.28 -1.88 14.46
C ARG A 153 1.24 -1.17 15.39
N TYR A 154 1.37 0.16 15.24
CA TYR A 154 2.24 0.97 16.09
C TYR A 154 1.82 0.92 17.55
N ALA A 155 0.52 1.05 17.84
CA ALA A 155 0.00 0.90 19.19
C ALA A 155 0.29 -0.49 19.78
N LYS A 156 0.09 -1.56 18.99
CA LYS A 156 0.42 -2.93 19.41
C LYS A 156 1.92 -3.08 19.67
N PHE A 157 2.78 -2.59 18.78
CA PHE A 157 4.23 -2.64 18.95
C PHE A 157 4.66 -1.95 20.25
N LEU A 158 4.21 -0.72 20.46
CA LEU A 158 4.54 0.06 21.66
C LEU A 158 4.05 -0.59 22.95
N SER A 159 2.96 -1.36 22.91
CA SER A 159 2.46 -2.12 24.06
C SER A 159 3.31 -3.35 24.39
N LEU A 160 4.12 -3.85 23.45
CA LEU A 160 4.94 -5.06 23.59
C LEU A 160 6.38 -4.77 24.01
N ILE A 161 6.82 -3.51 23.93
CA ILE A 161 8.19 -3.10 24.25
C ILE A 161 8.23 -2.01 25.34
N ASN A 162 9.43 -1.80 25.84
CA ASN A 162 9.73 -0.68 26.75
C ASN A 162 11.08 -0.06 26.39
N SER A 163 11.48 0.99 27.11
CA SER A 163 12.72 1.74 26.86
C SER A 163 14.01 0.91 27.01
N LYS A 164 13.95 -0.27 27.64
CA LYS A 164 15.09 -1.18 27.86
C LYS A 164 15.07 -2.37 26.91
N SER A 165 14.04 -2.49 26.06
CA SER A 165 13.91 -3.61 25.13
C SER A 165 15.08 -3.65 24.15
N SER A 166 15.69 -4.84 24.07
CA SER A 166 16.77 -5.12 23.12
C SER A 166 16.26 -5.09 21.67
N VAL A 167 17.17 -5.00 20.71
CA VAL A 167 16.84 -5.06 19.28
C VAL A 167 16.11 -6.36 18.94
N LEU A 168 16.50 -7.48 19.56
CA LEU A 168 15.83 -8.78 19.35
C LEU A 168 14.37 -8.75 19.83
N GLU A 169 14.11 -8.20 21.04
CA GLU A 169 12.74 -8.06 21.55
C GLU A 169 11.89 -7.15 20.68
N LYS A 170 12.46 -6.05 20.17
CA LYS A 170 11.79 -5.15 19.23
C LYS A 170 11.46 -5.88 17.92
N THR A 171 12.41 -6.67 17.38
CA THR A 171 12.19 -7.48 16.18
C THR A 171 11.06 -8.49 16.37
N GLN A 172 11.05 -9.18 17.51
CA GLN A 172 9.97 -10.12 17.85
C GLN A 172 8.62 -9.42 18.01
N ALA A 173 8.60 -8.23 18.65
CA ALA A 173 7.39 -7.43 18.80
C ALA A 173 6.85 -6.97 17.42
N TYR A 174 7.73 -6.54 16.52
CA TYR A 174 7.37 -6.16 15.15
C TYR A 174 6.74 -7.35 14.39
N LEU A 175 7.39 -8.51 14.39
CA LEU A 175 6.83 -9.72 13.76
C LEU A 175 5.47 -10.09 14.36
N LYS A 176 5.30 -9.92 15.68
CA LYS A 176 4.02 -10.16 16.35
C LYS A 176 2.92 -9.18 15.93
N CYS A 177 3.27 -7.99 15.47
CA CYS A 177 2.30 -7.05 14.90
C CYS A 177 1.83 -7.50 13.51
N HIS A 178 2.62 -8.32 12.82
CA HIS A 178 2.34 -8.85 11.49
C HIS A 178 1.90 -10.33 11.50
N GLU A 179 1.43 -10.84 12.63
CA GLU A 179 1.02 -12.25 12.77
C GLU A 179 -0.03 -12.71 11.75
N ARG A 180 -0.89 -11.81 11.30
CA ARG A 180 -1.88 -12.10 10.26
C ARG A 180 -1.23 -12.43 8.91
N ASP A 181 -0.09 -11.80 8.64
CA ASP A 181 0.61 -11.86 7.37
C ASP A 181 1.76 -12.89 7.40
N SER A 182 2.03 -13.51 8.56
CA SER A 182 3.06 -14.53 8.74
C SER A 182 2.48 -15.95 8.80
N VAL A 183 3.11 -16.87 8.07
CA VAL A 183 2.77 -18.29 8.13
C VAL A 183 3.52 -18.94 9.29
N ARG A 184 2.79 -19.40 10.31
CA ARG A 184 3.39 -20.02 11.51
C ARG A 184 3.86 -21.44 11.27
N ASP A 185 3.11 -22.22 10.49
CA ASP A 185 3.34 -23.65 10.28
C ASP A 185 4.00 -23.91 8.91
N GLN A 186 5.16 -23.31 8.69
CA GLN A 186 5.87 -23.45 7.40
C GLN A 186 6.24 -24.90 7.08
N GLU A 187 6.59 -25.70 8.08
CA GLU A 187 6.89 -27.11 7.90
C GLU A 187 5.70 -27.91 7.35
N SER A 188 4.47 -27.58 7.79
CA SER A 188 3.25 -28.22 7.28
C SER A 188 2.93 -27.83 5.84
N ILE A 189 3.38 -26.65 5.39
CA ILE A 189 3.14 -26.15 4.02
C ILE A 189 4.23 -26.60 3.06
N PHE A 190 5.48 -26.49 3.47
CA PHE A 190 6.63 -26.77 2.60
C PHE A 190 7.23 -28.17 2.77
N GLY A 191 6.81 -28.87 3.83
CA GLY A 191 7.34 -30.18 4.21
C GLY A 191 8.77 -30.14 4.79
N GLU A 192 9.23 -31.27 5.30
CA GLU A 192 10.52 -31.41 6.00
C GLU A 192 11.75 -31.12 5.15
N LYS A 193 11.59 -31.09 3.83
CA LYS A 193 12.72 -30.89 2.89
C LYS A 193 13.11 -29.43 2.72
N ILE A 194 12.27 -28.48 3.16
CA ILE A 194 12.54 -27.06 3.05
C ILE A 194 12.81 -26.50 4.46
N SER A 195 14.08 -26.23 4.72
CA SER A 195 14.51 -25.53 5.93
C SER A 195 14.39 -24.03 5.71
N PHE A 196 13.49 -23.38 6.44
CA PHE A 196 13.36 -21.93 6.38
C PHE A 196 14.29 -21.27 7.42
N ASN A 197 15.16 -20.39 6.94
CA ASN A 197 16.10 -19.68 7.81
C ASN A 197 15.49 -18.38 8.37
N TRP A 198 14.86 -18.47 9.54
CA TRP A 198 14.33 -17.31 10.25
C TRP A 198 15.39 -16.27 10.62
N ASN A 199 16.67 -16.68 10.81
CA ASN A 199 17.74 -15.73 11.14
C ASN A 199 17.88 -14.65 10.07
N PHE A 200 17.72 -15.01 8.79
CA PHE A 200 17.74 -14.03 7.71
C PHE A 200 16.65 -12.95 7.88
N ILE A 201 15.42 -13.37 8.21
CA ILE A 201 14.31 -12.45 8.47
C ILE A 201 14.61 -11.56 9.68
N TYR A 202 15.08 -12.16 10.78
CA TYR A 202 15.46 -11.41 11.98
C TYR A 202 16.55 -10.38 11.70
N GLU A 203 17.58 -10.72 10.95
CA GLU A 203 18.67 -9.81 10.56
C GLU A 203 18.15 -8.64 9.72
N GLN A 204 17.29 -8.91 8.73
CA GLN A 204 16.73 -7.86 7.87
C GLN A 204 15.87 -6.88 8.67
N ILE A 205 14.98 -7.37 9.52
CA ILE A 205 14.10 -6.52 10.34
C ILE A 205 14.91 -5.78 11.39
N SER A 206 15.79 -6.47 12.13
CA SER A 206 16.60 -5.87 13.20
C SER A 206 17.48 -4.73 12.71
N SER A 207 17.92 -4.82 11.45
CA SER A 207 18.74 -3.78 10.83
C SER A 207 18.00 -2.45 10.64
N ASN A 208 16.68 -2.43 10.74
CA ASN A 208 15.85 -1.23 10.60
C ASN A 208 15.68 -0.48 11.93
N PHE A 209 15.99 -1.12 13.07
CA PHE A 209 15.87 -0.45 14.37
C PHE A 209 17.14 0.36 14.69
N ASP A 210 16.98 1.67 14.89
CA ASP A 210 18.02 2.58 15.33
C ASP A 210 17.70 3.07 16.74
N ASN A 211 18.57 2.76 17.71
CA ASN A 211 18.38 3.13 19.12
C ASN A 211 18.44 4.66 19.39
N ASN A 212 18.90 5.44 18.41
CA ASN A 212 18.88 6.90 18.48
C ASN A 212 17.50 7.50 18.19
N LEU A 213 16.56 6.70 17.68
CA LEU A 213 15.21 7.11 17.36
C LEU A 213 14.23 6.74 18.47
N SER A 214 13.12 7.46 18.57
CA SER A 214 12.02 7.06 19.44
C SER A 214 11.46 5.68 19.01
N SER A 215 10.84 4.96 19.94
CA SER A 215 10.24 3.65 19.62
C SER A 215 9.16 3.75 18.54
N LEU A 216 8.43 4.86 18.49
CA LEU A 216 7.44 5.12 17.46
C LEU A 216 8.10 5.34 16.09
N ASP A 217 9.15 6.14 16.02
CA ASP A 217 9.88 6.37 14.78
C ASP A 217 10.54 5.08 14.26
N GLN A 218 11.05 4.25 15.19
CA GLN A 218 11.64 2.96 14.81
C GLN A 218 10.64 2.02 14.14
N VAL A 219 9.43 1.86 14.69
CA VAL A 219 8.41 0.99 14.10
C VAL A 219 7.88 1.56 12.79
N PHE A 220 7.69 2.87 12.72
CA PHE A 220 7.26 3.56 11.51
C PHE A 220 8.25 3.39 10.35
N LEU A 221 9.55 3.43 10.63
CA LEU A 221 10.59 3.24 9.62
C LEU A 221 10.85 1.77 9.28
N ALA A 222 10.39 0.84 10.12
CA ALA A 222 10.51 -0.59 9.87
C ALA A 222 9.34 -1.14 9.02
N ASP A 223 8.19 -0.46 9.04
CA ASP A 223 6.97 -0.80 8.31
C ASP A 223 7.01 -0.23 6.87
#